data_b8bdc3d3e2d383f68efc0f66c6f8efe5
#
_entry.id   b8bdc3d3e2d383f68efc0f66c6f8efe5
#
_cell.length_a   1.000
_cell.length_b   1.000
_cell.length_c   1.000
_cell.angle_alpha   90.00
_cell.angle_beta   90.00
_cell.angle_gamma   90.00
#
_symmetry.space_group_name_H-M   'P 1'
#
loop_
_entity.id
_entity.type
_entity.pdbx_description
1 polymer ?
#
loop_
_entity_poly.entity_id
_entity_poly.type
_entity_poly.pdbx_seq_one_letter_code
_entity_poly.pdbx_strand_id
1 'polypeptide(L)'
;ICSVQHVSDCRVIEENGEITQIFVEADMASMNQDDPTQQIKSMVRSIVGALALNHDLDLDYRKIKVIEYKPDAPESEPEADLYPRIQIVAAYQRRIPEPEIVVELLCRGRNCLGVARRTADLGKDTLVACVKALEQIGCGKMEPLYIQELKNEFNSERVVLVKLQYDHPSGSRHSLMGVAEIKEDYLLAIVKAVLSAVNRRLVVAYPA
;
A
#
# COMPACT_ATOMS: atom_id res chain seq x y z
N ILE A 1 -0.12 -26.46 10.46
CA ILE A 1 -0.41 -25.17 11.13
C ILE A 1 -1.81 -25.22 11.73
N CYS A 2 -2.84 -25.67 11.00
CA CYS A 2 -4.22 -25.79 11.49
C CYS A 2 -4.44 -26.73 12.68
N SER A 3 -3.44 -27.51 13.09
CA SER A 3 -3.48 -28.30 14.34
C SER A 3 -3.11 -27.52 15.60
N VAL A 4 -2.69 -26.27 15.46
CA VAL A 4 -2.37 -25.38 16.59
C VAL A 4 -3.67 -24.82 17.16
N GLN A 5 -3.79 -24.79 18.49
CA GLN A 5 -4.98 -24.29 19.18
C GLN A 5 -5.31 -22.87 18.77
N HIS A 6 -6.61 -22.58 18.58
CA HIS A 6 -7.17 -21.30 18.12
C HIS A 6 -6.84 -20.92 16.66
N VAL A 7 -6.23 -21.78 15.87
CA VAL A 7 -6.06 -21.58 14.43
C VAL A 7 -7.22 -22.21 13.70
N SER A 8 -8.00 -21.40 12.96
CA SER A 8 -9.12 -21.87 12.13
C SER A 8 -8.67 -22.20 10.71
N ASP A 9 -7.83 -21.35 10.12
CA ASP A 9 -7.27 -21.57 8.79
C ASP A 9 -5.89 -20.94 8.65
N CYS A 10 -5.15 -21.32 7.59
CA CYS A 10 -3.88 -20.71 7.27
C CYS A 10 -3.63 -20.65 5.77
N ARG A 11 -3.03 -19.56 5.33
CA ARG A 11 -2.61 -19.35 3.94
C ARG A 11 -1.11 -19.07 3.88
N VAL A 12 -0.40 -19.85 3.07
CA VAL A 12 1.05 -19.71 2.84
C VAL A 12 1.27 -18.98 1.51
N ILE A 13 2.12 -17.97 1.52
CA ILE A 13 2.60 -17.31 0.30
C ILE A 13 4.04 -17.70 0.08
N GLU A 14 4.30 -18.28 -1.09
CA GLU A 14 5.61 -18.70 -1.54
C GLU A 14 6.02 -17.94 -2.80
N GLU A 15 7.27 -17.46 -2.83
CA GLU A 15 7.87 -16.81 -3.98
C GLU A 15 9.26 -17.41 -4.22
N ASN A 16 9.52 -17.84 -5.44
CA ASN A 16 10.80 -18.46 -5.85
C ASN A 16 11.22 -19.70 -5.01
N GLY A 17 10.27 -20.48 -4.50
CA GLY A 17 10.55 -21.62 -3.65
C GLY A 17 10.83 -21.29 -2.18
N GLU A 18 10.67 -20.04 -1.78
CA GLU A 18 10.80 -19.61 -0.40
C GLU A 18 9.47 -19.09 0.17
N ILE A 19 9.16 -19.46 1.42
CA ILE A 19 7.99 -18.92 2.12
C ILE A 19 8.28 -17.47 2.49
N THR A 20 7.51 -16.55 1.89
CA THR A 20 7.61 -15.11 2.12
C THR A 20 6.68 -14.65 3.25
N GLN A 21 5.46 -15.21 3.32
CA GLN A 21 4.48 -14.89 4.35
C GLN A 21 3.56 -16.07 4.67
N ILE A 22 3.10 -16.13 5.92
CA ILE A 22 2.03 -17.04 6.36
C ILE A 22 0.95 -16.20 7.04
N PHE A 23 -0.26 -16.26 6.52
CA PHE A 23 -1.44 -15.69 7.16
C PHE A 23 -2.12 -16.79 7.96
N VAL A 24 -2.43 -16.50 9.21
CA VAL A 24 -3.08 -17.43 10.14
C VAL A 24 -4.38 -16.79 10.61
N GLU A 25 -5.49 -17.42 10.32
CA GLU A 25 -6.78 -17.02 10.85
C GLU A 25 -6.97 -17.58 12.26
N ALA A 26 -7.15 -16.69 13.23
CA ALA A 26 -7.31 -17.06 14.62
C ALA A 26 -8.74 -16.79 15.10
N ASP A 27 -9.32 -17.76 15.78
CA ASP A 27 -10.60 -17.60 16.48
C ASP A 27 -10.37 -16.82 17.78
N MET A 28 -10.46 -15.47 17.65
CA MET A 28 -10.28 -14.55 18.78
C MET A 28 -11.39 -14.67 19.82
N ALA A 29 -12.57 -15.17 19.44
CA ALA A 29 -13.69 -15.37 20.38
C ALA A 29 -13.42 -16.51 21.36
N SER A 30 -12.61 -17.51 20.96
CA SER A 30 -12.19 -18.63 21.81
C SER A 30 -10.97 -18.29 22.68
N MET A 31 -10.36 -17.12 22.50
CA MET A 31 -9.22 -16.65 23.29
C MET A 31 -9.68 -15.96 24.58
N ASN A 32 -8.85 -16.01 25.61
CA ASN A 32 -9.10 -15.30 26.86
C ASN A 32 -8.95 -13.80 26.62
N GLN A 33 -9.99 -13.03 26.98
CA GLN A 33 -10.05 -11.58 26.74
C GLN A 33 -9.08 -10.77 27.63
N ASP A 34 -8.52 -11.37 28.68
CA ASP A 34 -7.67 -10.67 29.63
C ASP A 34 -6.26 -10.34 29.07
N ASP A 35 -5.72 -11.17 28.16
CA ASP A 35 -4.44 -10.88 27.48
C ASP A 35 -4.35 -11.47 26.06
N PRO A 36 -5.03 -10.88 25.09
CA PRO A 36 -5.03 -11.38 23.71
C PRO A 36 -3.65 -11.29 23.05
N THR A 37 -2.83 -10.31 23.46
CA THR A 37 -1.49 -10.12 22.89
C THR A 37 -0.54 -11.26 23.27
N GLN A 38 -0.60 -11.73 24.50
CA GLN A 38 0.24 -12.83 24.95
C GLN A 38 -0.18 -14.17 24.34
N GLN A 39 -1.48 -14.36 24.13
CA GLN A 39 -2.00 -15.57 23.47
C GLN A 39 -1.60 -15.61 21.99
N ILE A 40 -1.68 -14.50 21.27
CA ILE A 40 -1.19 -14.40 19.88
C ILE A 40 0.30 -14.73 19.81
N LYS A 41 1.12 -14.20 20.73
CA LYS A 41 2.55 -14.53 20.80
C LYS A 41 2.80 -16.01 21.07
N SER A 42 2.01 -16.62 21.96
CA SER A 42 2.09 -18.04 22.26
C SER A 42 1.73 -18.90 21.05
N MET A 43 0.64 -18.55 20.35
CA MET A 43 0.20 -19.22 19.13
C MET A 43 1.27 -19.14 18.03
N VAL A 44 1.84 -17.97 17.77
CA VAL A 44 2.91 -17.79 16.78
C VAL A 44 4.13 -18.67 17.13
N ARG A 45 4.53 -18.75 18.40
CA ARG A 45 5.61 -19.64 18.84
C ARG A 45 5.28 -21.12 18.63
N SER A 46 4.03 -21.51 18.89
CA SER A 46 3.57 -22.89 18.67
C SER A 46 3.60 -23.24 17.18
N ILE A 47 3.23 -22.31 16.29
CA ILE A 47 3.29 -22.50 14.85
C ILE A 47 4.74 -22.66 14.37
N VAL A 48 5.65 -21.78 14.80
CA VAL A 48 7.08 -21.89 14.47
C VAL A 48 7.66 -23.21 14.95
N GLY A 49 7.35 -23.60 16.20
CA GLY A 49 7.79 -24.89 16.76
C GLY A 49 7.23 -26.10 16.00
N ALA A 50 5.97 -26.06 15.60
CA ALA A 50 5.35 -27.13 14.81
C ALA A 50 5.96 -27.24 13.41
N LEU A 51 6.29 -26.14 12.77
CA LEU A 51 6.95 -26.12 11.46
C LEU A 51 8.38 -26.67 11.54
N ALA A 52 9.13 -26.27 12.55
CA ALA A 52 10.49 -26.77 12.78
C ALA A 52 10.51 -28.28 13.07
N LEU A 53 9.60 -28.76 13.92
CA LEU A 53 9.56 -30.16 14.33
C LEU A 53 9.04 -31.12 13.25
N ASN A 54 8.00 -30.71 12.50
CA ASN A 54 7.32 -31.60 11.57
C ASN A 54 7.81 -31.48 10.13
N HIS A 55 8.42 -30.37 9.75
CA HIS A 55 8.79 -30.06 8.38
C HIS A 55 10.24 -29.60 8.21
N ASP A 56 11.03 -29.56 9.29
CA ASP A 56 12.42 -29.06 9.31
C ASP A 56 12.54 -27.64 8.71
N LEU A 57 11.49 -26.83 8.91
CA LEU A 57 11.39 -25.47 8.39
C LEU A 57 11.71 -24.47 9.52
N ASP A 58 12.88 -23.83 9.42
CA ASP A 58 13.24 -22.71 10.30
C ASP A 58 12.64 -21.41 9.72
N LEU A 59 11.48 -21.02 10.24
CA LEU A 59 10.74 -19.85 9.77
C LEU A 59 10.86 -18.69 10.74
N ASP A 60 11.27 -17.51 10.25
CA ASP A 60 11.22 -16.26 11.03
C ASP A 60 9.76 -15.95 11.42
N TYR A 61 9.47 -15.82 12.72
CA TYR A 61 8.14 -15.49 13.25
C TYR A 61 7.55 -14.20 12.66
N ARG A 62 8.39 -13.28 12.13
CA ARG A 62 7.96 -12.03 11.47
C ARG A 62 7.22 -12.27 10.17
N LYS A 63 7.40 -13.43 9.56
CA LYS A 63 6.68 -13.86 8.34
C LYS A 63 5.27 -14.35 8.66
N ILE A 64 4.91 -14.55 9.93
CA ILE A 64 3.59 -15.00 10.37
C ILE A 64 2.74 -13.80 10.74
N LYS A 65 1.60 -13.64 10.05
CA LYS A 65 0.57 -12.63 10.31
C LYS A 65 -0.70 -13.30 10.81
N VAL A 66 -1.13 -12.92 12.00
CA VAL A 66 -2.38 -13.41 12.60
C VAL A 66 -3.51 -12.47 12.28
N ILE A 67 -4.60 -13.01 11.76
CA ILE A 67 -5.84 -12.29 11.37
C ILE A 67 -6.98 -12.84 12.23
N GLU A 68 -7.89 -11.98 12.64
CA GLU A 68 -9.09 -12.38 13.37
C GLU A 68 -10.06 -13.14 12.45
N TYR A 69 -10.45 -14.36 12.83
CA TYR A 69 -11.52 -15.09 12.15
C TYR A 69 -12.89 -14.58 12.64
N LYS A 70 -13.75 -14.19 11.70
CA LYS A 70 -15.14 -13.77 11.96
C LYS A 70 -16.10 -14.75 11.27
N PRO A 71 -16.66 -15.74 12.00
CA PRO A 71 -17.46 -16.82 11.41
C PRO A 71 -18.74 -16.38 10.68
N ASP A 72 -19.26 -15.19 10.98
CA ASP A 72 -20.48 -14.65 10.39
C ASP A 72 -20.23 -13.63 9.26
N ALA A 73 -18.99 -13.39 8.87
CA ALA A 73 -18.74 -12.63 7.66
C ALA A 73 -19.12 -13.52 6.46
N PRO A 74 -20.06 -13.11 5.57
CA PRO A 74 -20.24 -13.83 4.31
C PRO A 74 -18.87 -14.00 3.69
N GLU A 75 -18.61 -15.15 3.01
CA GLU A 75 -17.36 -15.38 2.28
C GLU A 75 -17.10 -14.17 1.37
N SER A 76 -16.60 -13.11 1.98
CA SER A 76 -16.18 -11.92 1.30
C SER A 76 -14.85 -12.27 0.65
N GLU A 77 -14.82 -12.08 -0.65
CA GLU A 77 -13.57 -11.98 -1.41
C GLU A 77 -12.47 -11.37 -0.55
N PRO A 78 -11.22 -11.84 -0.66
CA PRO A 78 -10.13 -11.54 0.27
C PRO A 78 -10.09 -10.05 0.57
N GLU A 79 -9.94 -9.67 1.85
CA GLU A 79 -9.94 -8.30 2.41
C GLU A 79 -9.04 -7.25 1.69
N ALA A 80 -8.42 -7.64 0.57
CA ALA A 80 -7.80 -6.73 -0.38
C ALA A 80 -8.75 -5.62 -0.88
N ASP A 81 -10.08 -5.83 -0.77
CA ASP A 81 -11.09 -4.88 -1.27
C ASP A 81 -11.66 -3.91 -0.22
N LEU A 82 -11.35 -4.08 1.07
CA LEU A 82 -11.77 -3.10 2.09
C LEU A 82 -11.10 -1.74 1.92
N TYR A 83 -9.92 -1.71 1.30
CA TYR A 83 -9.23 -0.47 0.92
C TYR A 83 -8.73 -0.60 -0.52
N PRO A 84 -9.52 -0.22 -1.52
CA PRO A 84 -9.10 -0.32 -2.90
C PRO A 84 -7.83 0.49 -3.11
N ARG A 85 -6.73 -0.22 -3.34
CA ARG A 85 -5.45 0.43 -3.64
C ARG A 85 -5.58 1.14 -4.98
N ILE A 86 -5.18 2.39 -4.99
CA ILE A 86 -5.04 3.13 -6.23
C ILE A 86 -3.90 2.49 -7.04
N GLN A 87 -4.19 2.10 -8.26
CA GLN A 87 -3.25 1.49 -9.19
C GLN A 87 -2.84 2.50 -10.27
N ILE A 88 -1.60 2.40 -10.72
CA ILE A 88 -1.09 3.21 -11.82
C ILE A 88 -1.42 2.49 -13.12
N VAL A 89 -2.15 3.16 -14.01
CA VAL A 89 -2.39 2.67 -15.37
C VAL A 89 -1.28 3.17 -16.29
N ALA A 90 -1.03 4.49 -16.31
CA ALA A 90 0.00 5.11 -17.13
C ALA A 90 0.45 6.47 -16.58
N ALA A 91 1.68 6.86 -16.93
CA ALA A 91 2.16 8.24 -16.79
C ALA A 91 3.00 8.56 -18.02
N TYR A 92 2.61 9.57 -18.81
CA TYR A 92 3.24 9.87 -20.07
C TYR A 92 3.15 11.35 -20.47
N GLN A 93 3.97 11.72 -21.46
CA GLN A 93 3.93 13.05 -22.07
C GLN A 93 3.11 12.98 -23.35
N ARG A 94 2.13 13.88 -23.48
CA ARG A 94 1.38 14.12 -24.70
C ARG A 94 1.87 15.42 -25.33
N ARG A 95 2.05 15.45 -26.66
CA ARG A 95 2.61 16.62 -27.37
C ARG A 95 1.57 17.41 -28.17
N ILE A 96 0.44 16.81 -28.47
CA ILE A 96 -0.59 17.40 -29.36
C ILE A 96 -1.94 17.35 -28.62
N PRO A 97 -2.73 18.43 -28.62
CA PRO A 97 -2.47 19.75 -29.26
C PRO A 97 -1.45 20.63 -28.56
N GLU A 98 -1.32 20.49 -27.22
CA GLU A 98 -0.31 21.19 -26.42
C GLU A 98 0.54 20.17 -25.64
N PRO A 99 1.78 20.55 -25.27
CA PRO A 99 2.61 19.66 -24.45
C PRO A 99 2.02 19.53 -23.03
N GLU A 100 1.65 18.33 -22.67
CA GLU A 100 1.02 17.99 -21.39
C GLU A 100 1.65 16.77 -20.76
N ILE A 101 1.55 16.68 -19.43
CA ILE A 101 1.78 15.47 -18.66
C ILE A 101 0.43 14.88 -18.30
N VAL A 102 0.29 13.59 -18.55
CA VAL A 102 -0.92 12.82 -18.28
C VAL A 102 -0.61 11.71 -17.29
N VAL A 103 -1.42 11.60 -16.24
CA VAL A 103 -1.36 10.53 -15.26
C VAL A 103 -2.72 9.84 -15.22
N GLU A 104 -2.72 8.53 -15.43
CA GLU A 104 -3.91 7.69 -15.39
C GLU A 104 -3.83 6.77 -14.18
N LEU A 105 -4.84 6.85 -13.33
CA LEU A 105 -4.98 6.04 -12.13
C LEU A 105 -6.27 5.22 -12.20
N LEU A 106 -6.21 4.00 -11.70
CA LEU A 106 -7.37 3.12 -11.56
C LEU A 106 -7.70 2.95 -10.08
N CYS A 107 -8.95 3.20 -9.72
CA CYS A 107 -9.48 2.94 -8.38
C CYS A 107 -10.87 2.34 -8.48
N ARG A 108 -11.10 1.16 -7.92
CA ARG A 108 -12.41 0.45 -7.99
C ARG A 108 -12.99 0.34 -9.40
N GLY A 109 -12.18 -0.02 -10.37
CA GLY A 109 -12.61 -0.15 -11.77
C GLY A 109 -12.88 1.19 -12.49
N ARG A 110 -12.71 2.34 -11.81
CA ARG A 110 -12.86 3.67 -12.40
C ARG A 110 -11.51 4.25 -12.77
N ASN A 111 -11.34 4.60 -14.05
CA ASN A 111 -10.17 5.34 -14.51
C ASN A 111 -10.32 6.84 -14.20
N CYS A 112 -9.29 7.41 -13.59
CA CYS A 112 -9.18 8.82 -13.28
C CYS A 112 -7.96 9.42 -13.97
N LEU A 113 -8.17 10.51 -14.70
CA LEU A 113 -7.18 11.13 -15.57
C LEU A 113 -6.80 12.50 -15.02
N GLY A 114 -5.54 12.66 -14.64
CA GLY A 114 -5.00 13.97 -14.29
C GLY A 114 -4.11 14.52 -15.39
N VAL A 115 -4.32 15.79 -15.73
CA VAL A 115 -3.58 16.47 -16.81
C VAL A 115 -2.98 17.75 -16.27
N ALA A 116 -1.69 17.96 -16.54
CA ALA A 116 -0.98 19.20 -16.28
C ALA A 116 -0.28 19.68 -17.54
N ARG A 117 -0.27 21.01 -17.76
CA ARG A 117 0.52 21.61 -18.84
C ARG A 117 2.00 21.36 -18.57
N ARG A 118 2.73 20.92 -19.59
CA ARG A 118 4.17 20.71 -19.46
C ARG A 118 4.90 22.05 -19.42
N THR A 119 5.71 22.23 -18.39
CA THR A 119 6.65 23.35 -18.23
C THR A 119 8.10 22.86 -18.35
N ALA A 120 9.06 23.66 -17.88
CA ALA A 120 10.46 23.24 -17.76
C ALA A 120 10.70 22.26 -16.60
N ASP A 121 9.80 22.25 -15.59
CA ASP A 121 9.88 21.38 -14.40
C ASP A 121 8.97 20.15 -14.55
N LEU A 122 9.51 19.13 -15.20
CA LEU A 122 8.80 17.88 -15.45
C LEU A 122 8.32 17.19 -14.16
N GLY A 123 9.10 17.31 -13.10
CA GLY A 123 8.75 16.71 -11.81
C GLY A 123 7.52 17.34 -11.19
N LYS A 124 7.49 18.67 -11.16
CA LYS A 124 6.36 19.44 -10.65
C LYS A 124 5.09 19.23 -11.49
N ASP A 125 5.23 19.21 -12.81
CA ASP A 125 4.10 19.01 -13.71
C ASP A 125 3.48 17.61 -13.52
N THR A 126 4.33 16.57 -13.35
CA THR A 126 3.87 15.21 -13.08
C THR A 126 3.17 15.12 -11.73
N LEU A 127 3.70 15.78 -10.70
CA LEU A 127 3.11 15.83 -9.38
C LEU A 127 1.72 16.51 -9.42
N VAL A 128 1.59 17.62 -10.15
CA VAL A 128 0.30 18.32 -10.35
C VAL A 128 -0.70 17.43 -11.10
N ALA A 129 -0.28 16.75 -12.17
CA ALA A 129 -1.15 15.82 -12.89
C ALA A 129 -1.62 14.67 -11.96
N CYS A 130 -0.72 14.10 -11.17
CA CYS A 130 -1.05 13.03 -10.23
C CYS A 130 -2.08 13.48 -9.18
N VAL A 131 -1.89 14.67 -8.59
CA VAL A 131 -2.84 15.24 -7.62
C VAL A 131 -4.22 15.43 -8.24
N LYS A 132 -4.32 15.94 -9.45
CA LYS A 132 -5.60 16.07 -10.15
C LYS A 132 -6.30 14.74 -10.40
N ALA A 133 -5.56 13.68 -10.71
CA ALA A 133 -6.14 12.34 -10.83
C ALA A 133 -6.67 11.83 -9.48
N LEU A 134 -5.94 12.07 -8.39
CA LEU A 134 -6.36 11.71 -7.03
C LEU A 134 -7.60 12.47 -6.57
N GLU A 135 -7.72 13.75 -6.91
CA GLU A 135 -8.92 14.56 -6.63
C GLU A 135 -10.17 13.98 -7.32
N GLN A 136 -10.03 13.46 -8.56
CA GLN A 136 -11.13 12.79 -9.26
C GLN A 136 -11.54 11.45 -8.61
N ILE A 137 -10.62 10.78 -7.93
CA ILE A 137 -10.92 9.57 -7.13
C ILE A 137 -11.73 9.93 -5.87
N GLY A 138 -11.74 11.20 -5.47
CA GLY A 138 -12.39 11.63 -4.23
C GLY A 138 -11.48 11.59 -3.01
N CYS A 139 -10.17 11.55 -3.23
CA CYS A 139 -9.18 11.54 -2.14
C CYS A 139 -9.10 12.85 -1.33
N GLY A 140 -10.00 13.80 -1.56
CA GLY A 140 -9.95 15.12 -0.95
C GLY A 140 -8.98 16.08 -1.64
N LYS A 141 -8.88 17.29 -1.12
CA LYS A 141 -8.01 18.32 -1.68
C LYS A 141 -6.56 18.08 -1.26
N MET A 142 -5.69 18.04 -2.24
CA MET A 142 -4.25 17.91 -2.04
C MET A 142 -3.50 19.06 -2.70
N GLU A 143 -2.44 19.50 -2.07
CA GLU A 143 -1.56 20.54 -2.59
C GLU A 143 -0.13 20.00 -2.65
N PRO A 144 0.53 20.06 -3.83
CA PRO A 144 1.94 19.73 -3.96
C PRO A 144 2.80 20.75 -3.20
N LEU A 145 3.59 20.28 -2.23
CA LEU A 145 4.50 21.16 -1.49
C LEU A 145 5.93 21.06 -1.98
N TYR A 146 6.37 19.84 -2.30
CA TYR A 146 7.77 19.61 -2.54
C TYR A 146 8.01 18.34 -3.35
N ILE A 147 8.98 18.41 -4.24
CA ILE A 147 9.53 17.27 -4.97
C ILE A 147 11.04 17.42 -5.05
N GLN A 148 11.77 16.37 -4.75
CA GLN A 148 13.23 16.33 -4.85
C GLN A 148 13.71 14.98 -5.34
N GLU A 149 14.64 15.03 -6.27
CA GLU A 149 15.44 13.87 -6.62
C GLU A 149 16.66 13.82 -5.70
N LEU A 150 16.90 12.65 -5.11
CA LEU A 150 18.04 12.35 -4.27
C LEU A 150 18.85 11.24 -4.94
N LYS A 151 20.17 11.40 -4.95
CA LYS A 151 21.10 10.39 -5.43
C LYS A 151 21.84 9.81 -4.24
N ASN A 152 21.85 8.48 -4.15
CA ASN A 152 22.65 7.78 -3.17
C ASN A 152 24.11 7.76 -3.64
N GLU A 153 25.01 8.31 -2.82
CA GLU A 153 26.45 8.41 -3.14
C GLU A 153 27.16 7.04 -3.15
N PHE A 154 26.59 6.05 -2.42
CA PHE A 154 27.25 4.74 -2.28
C PHE A 154 26.94 3.76 -3.41
N ASN A 155 25.72 3.77 -3.96
CA ASN A 155 25.29 2.78 -4.95
C ASN A 155 24.74 3.38 -6.24
N SER A 156 24.82 4.71 -6.40
CA SER A 156 24.31 5.45 -7.56
C SER A 156 22.79 5.33 -7.78
N GLU A 157 22.06 4.73 -6.86
CA GLU A 157 20.60 4.70 -6.90
C GLU A 157 20.03 6.11 -6.80
N ARG A 158 18.97 6.34 -7.57
CA ARG A 158 18.25 7.62 -7.58
C ARG A 158 16.85 7.38 -7.02
N VAL A 159 16.43 8.23 -6.12
CA VAL A 159 15.09 8.18 -5.55
C VAL A 159 14.41 9.54 -5.70
N VAL A 160 13.09 9.54 -5.85
CA VAL A 160 12.29 10.75 -5.78
C VAL A 160 11.55 10.79 -4.45
N LEU A 161 11.67 11.91 -3.76
CA LEU A 161 10.93 12.25 -2.55
C LEU A 161 9.84 13.26 -2.92
N VAL A 162 8.60 12.98 -2.53
CA VAL A 162 7.48 13.92 -2.68
C VAL A 162 6.89 14.27 -1.32
N LYS A 163 6.41 15.50 -1.18
CA LYS A 163 5.65 15.98 -0.03
C LYS A 163 4.39 16.66 -0.51
N LEU A 164 3.26 16.26 0.06
CA LEU A 164 1.94 16.79 -0.22
C LEU A 164 1.32 17.34 1.06
N GLN A 165 0.54 18.39 0.93
CA GLN A 165 -0.41 18.84 1.92
C GLN A 165 -1.76 18.19 1.64
N TYR A 166 -2.37 17.59 2.63
CA TYR A 166 -3.70 17.01 2.54
C TYR A 166 -4.64 17.73 3.49
N ASP A 167 -5.71 18.28 2.96
CA ASP A 167 -6.79 18.90 3.73
C ASP A 167 -7.86 17.82 3.99
N HIS A 168 -7.90 17.32 5.23
CA HIS A 168 -8.89 16.31 5.62
C HIS A 168 -10.28 16.96 5.72
N PRO A 169 -11.37 16.25 5.38
CA PRO A 169 -12.75 16.78 5.48
C PRO A 169 -13.14 17.28 6.88
N SER A 170 -12.51 16.77 7.94
CA SER A 170 -12.69 17.26 9.32
C SER A 170 -12.04 18.62 9.60
N GLY A 171 -11.39 19.24 8.61
CA GLY A 171 -10.70 20.54 8.75
C GLY A 171 -9.24 20.44 9.23
N SER A 172 -8.73 19.25 9.50
CA SER A 172 -7.32 19.05 9.86
C SER A 172 -6.43 19.00 8.62
N ARG A 173 -5.22 19.57 8.74
CA ARG A 173 -4.20 19.52 7.69
C ARG A 173 -3.12 18.50 8.03
N HIS A 174 -2.79 17.65 7.08
CA HIS A 174 -1.78 16.63 7.23
C HIS A 174 -0.71 16.75 6.14
N SER A 175 0.54 16.55 6.53
CA SER A 175 1.66 16.46 5.58
C SER A 175 1.89 14.98 5.27
N LEU A 176 1.81 14.63 3.99
CA LEU A 176 2.07 13.29 3.47
C LEU A 176 3.44 13.29 2.79
N MET A 177 4.24 12.27 3.05
CA MET A 177 5.54 12.08 2.41
C MET A 177 5.62 10.70 1.79
N GLY A 178 6.15 10.63 0.59
CA GLY A 178 6.39 9.38 -0.12
C GLY A 178 7.70 9.39 -0.88
N VAL A 179 8.25 8.18 -1.05
CA VAL A 179 9.53 7.96 -1.72
C VAL A 179 9.37 6.82 -2.71
N ALA A 180 10.01 6.92 -3.86
CA ALA A 180 10.15 5.82 -4.80
C ALA A 180 11.50 5.87 -5.52
N GLU A 181 12.01 4.69 -5.87
CA GLU A 181 13.22 4.53 -6.66
C GLU A 181 12.96 4.92 -8.13
N ILE A 182 13.92 5.64 -8.73
CA ILE A 182 13.92 5.98 -10.15
C ILE A 182 14.70 4.88 -10.88
N LYS A 183 13.97 3.94 -11.49
CA LYS A 183 14.58 2.91 -12.32
C LYS A 183 14.75 3.38 -13.76
N GLU A 184 13.73 3.25 -14.57
CA GLU A 184 13.76 3.56 -16.00
C GLU A 184 12.95 4.83 -16.34
N ASP A 185 11.85 5.05 -15.63
CA ASP A 185 10.89 6.12 -15.91
C ASP A 185 10.73 7.06 -14.71
N TYR A 186 11.12 8.32 -14.92
CA TYR A 186 11.05 9.37 -13.91
C TYR A 186 9.60 9.74 -13.55
N LEU A 187 8.70 9.81 -14.54
CA LEU A 187 7.31 10.15 -14.30
C LEU A 187 6.64 9.07 -13.44
N LEU A 188 6.89 7.82 -13.81
CA LEU A 188 6.36 6.68 -13.08
C LEU A 188 6.87 6.63 -11.63
N ALA A 189 8.14 6.97 -11.41
CA ALA A 189 8.72 7.05 -10.08
C ALA A 189 8.01 8.11 -9.22
N ILE A 190 7.71 9.29 -9.79
CA ILE A 190 6.96 10.34 -9.09
C ILE A 190 5.56 9.84 -8.70
N VAL A 191 4.84 9.22 -9.61
CA VAL A 191 3.50 8.68 -9.34
C VAL A 191 3.57 7.60 -8.25
N LYS A 192 4.55 6.71 -8.28
CA LYS A 192 4.79 5.71 -7.22
C LYS A 192 5.08 6.37 -5.86
N ALA A 193 5.90 7.42 -5.83
CA ALA A 193 6.18 8.16 -4.60
C ALA A 193 4.90 8.80 -4.04
N VAL A 194 4.08 9.43 -4.88
CA VAL A 194 2.78 10.00 -4.47
C VAL A 194 1.88 8.90 -3.91
N LEU A 195 1.71 7.77 -4.61
CA LEU A 195 0.87 6.68 -4.13
C LEU A 195 1.41 6.04 -2.84
N SER A 196 2.73 5.99 -2.64
CA SER A 196 3.30 5.51 -1.39
C SER A 196 2.96 6.42 -0.20
N ALA A 197 2.83 7.74 -0.44
CA ALA A 197 2.39 8.69 0.57
C ALA A 197 0.89 8.55 0.89
N VAL A 198 0.08 8.38 -0.16
CA VAL A 198 -1.39 8.39 -0.13
C VAL A 198 -1.95 7.07 0.39
N ASN A 199 -1.53 5.92 -0.15
CA ASN A 199 -2.08 4.60 0.18
C ASN A 199 -1.88 4.18 1.65
N ARG A 200 -1.00 4.86 2.38
CA ARG A 200 -0.77 4.59 3.81
C ARG A 200 -1.75 5.33 4.74
N ARG A 201 -2.42 6.37 4.25
CA ARG A 201 -3.16 7.31 5.10
C ARG A 201 -4.57 7.61 4.63
N LEU A 202 -4.86 7.41 3.37
CA LEU A 202 -6.22 7.61 2.87
C LEU A 202 -7.01 6.32 3.04
N VAL A 203 -7.70 6.24 4.16
CA VAL A 203 -9.00 5.59 4.17
C VAL A 203 -9.86 6.50 3.30
N VAL A 204 -10.08 6.10 2.06
CA VAL A 204 -10.95 6.85 1.15
C VAL A 204 -12.33 6.81 1.77
N ALA A 205 -12.70 7.88 2.46
CA ALA A 205 -14.05 8.07 2.98
C ALA A 205 -14.99 8.17 1.75
N TYR A 206 -15.70 7.10 1.48
CA TYR A 206 -16.70 7.12 0.43
C TYR A 206 -18.01 7.65 1.00
N PRO A 207 -18.64 8.62 0.35
CA PRO A 207 -20.06 8.83 0.58
C PRO A 207 -20.79 7.54 0.13
N ALA A 208 -21.64 7.06 1.01
CA ALA A 208 -22.57 5.98 0.72
C ALA A 208 -23.50 6.33 -0.47
#